data_56ff5ddc1fbdddd44e2407ac9f2abfe5
#
_entry.id   56ff5ddc1fbdddd44e2407ac9f2abfe5
#
_cell.length_a   1.000
_cell.length_b   1.000
_cell.length_c   1.000
_cell.angle_alpha   90.00
_cell.angle_beta   90.00
_cell.angle_gamma   90.00
#
_symmetry.space_group_name_H-M   'P 1'
#
loop_
_entity.id
_entity.type
_entity.pdbx_description
1 polymer ?
#
loop_
_entity_poly.entity_id
_entity_poly.type
_entity_poly.pdbx_seq_one_letter_code
_entity_poly.pdbx_strand_id
1 'polypeptide(L)'
;MILFKKLTYKNFLSTGANPITIELNKSKSTLIVGTNGTGKSTILDALSFALFGKPHRNVKKGGLVNSVNGKGCEVTIEFDTAGHSWKVLRGIKPNKFEVYQNDKMIDQQTNVRDYQKFLEQNILKLNHKSFHQIVVLGSSSFIPFMQLKAWDRRDVIEDLLDISVFSKMKAALKIRNAQAKEWAKNSQVALTNQKDKIEYQKKHINQLEDRKSVV
;
A
#
# COMPACT_ATOMS: atom_id res chain seq x y z
N MET A 1 -6.02 -16.51 6.71
CA MET A 1 -6.33 -15.89 8.03
C MET A 1 -5.02 -15.56 8.71
N ILE A 2 -4.88 -14.35 9.28
CA ILE A 2 -3.67 -13.94 10.03
C ILE A 2 -3.93 -14.23 11.51
N LEU A 3 -3.01 -14.92 12.17
CA LEU A 3 -3.05 -15.19 13.61
C LEU A 3 -1.87 -14.49 14.29
N PHE A 4 -2.13 -13.37 14.94
CA PHE A 4 -1.11 -12.67 15.73
C PHE A 4 -0.77 -13.46 16.99
N LYS A 5 0.53 -13.68 17.24
CA LYS A 5 1.02 -14.48 18.38
C LYS A 5 1.59 -13.60 19.48
N LYS A 6 2.58 -12.81 19.15
CA LYS A 6 3.40 -12.10 20.13
C LYS A 6 3.81 -10.73 19.65
N LEU A 7 3.58 -9.72 20.47
CA LEU A 7 4.03 -8.35 20.24
C LEU A 7 5.04 -7.97 21.32
N THR A 8 6.24 -7.55 20.92
CA THR A 8 7.29 -7.10 21.83
C THR A 8 7.74 -5.70 21.43
N TYR A 9 7.87 -4.79 22.40
CA TYR A 9 8.36 -3.44 22.14
C TYR A 9 9.16 -2.88 23.32
N LYS A 10 10.15 -2.03 23.02
CA LYS A 10 11.00 -1.32 23.97
C LYS A 10 11.32 0.08 23.47
N ASN A 11 11.55 1.02 24.37
CA ASN A 11 11.82 2.43 24.07
C ASN A 11 10.80 3.05 23.10
N PHE A 12 9.56 2.57 23.12
CA PHE A 12 8.49 3.00 22.24
C PHE A 12 7.49 3.86 23.02
N LEU A 13 7.30 5.12 22.62
CA LEU A 13 6.49 6.14 23.33
C LEU A 13 6.90 6.27 24.80
N SER A 14 6.00 5.97 25.73
CA SER A 14 6.25 6.04 27.19
C SER A 14 6.96 4.82 27.77
N THR A 15 7.26 3.78 26.96
CA THR A 15 7.90 2.58 27.48
C THR A 15 9.41 2.70 27.56
N GLY A 16 10.01 2.14 28.61
CA GLY A 16 11.45 2.18 28.86
C GLY A 16 12.26 1.14 28.07
N ALA A 17 13.51 0.94 28.49
CA ALA A 17 14.46 0.02 27.85
C ALA A 17 14.11 -1.47 28.06
N ASN A 18 13.38 -1.80 29.12
CA ASN A 18 12.95 -3.17 29.37
C ASN A 18 11.87 -3.55 28.35
N PRO A 19 12.05 -4.64 27.59
CA PRO A 19 11.06 -5.07 26.62
C PRO A 19 9.73 -5.46 27.29
N ILE A 20 8.63 -4.94 26.75
CA ILE A 20 7.29 -5.37 27.10
C ILE A 20 6.84 -6.36 26.06
N THR A 21 6.44 -7.56 26.51
CA THR A 21 5.96 -8.65 25.64
C THR A 21 4.52 -8.96 25.96
N ILE A 22 3.69 -9.04 24.92
CA ILE A 22 2.26 -9.35 25.00
C ILE A 22 1.98 -10.54 24.10
N GLU A 23 1.41 -11.60 24.70
CA GLU A 23 0.91 -12.76 23.96
C GLU A 23 -0.52 -12.48 23.51
N LEU A 24 -0.75 -12.45 22.21
CA LEU A 24 -2.03 -12.05 21.60
C LEU A 24 -2.97 -13.24 21.35
N ASN A 25 -2.43 -14.47 21.38
CA ASN A 25 -3.18 -15.70 21.09
C ASN A 25 -3.36 -16.62 22.32
N LYS A 26 -3.05 -16.16 23.52
CA LYS A 26 -3.15 -16.96 24.75
C LYS A 26 -4.58 -17.34 25.09
N SER A 27 -5.55 -16.51 24.76
CA SER A 27 -6.98 -16.73 25.01
C SER A 27 -7.82 -16.17 23.88
N LYS A 28 -9.08 -16.64 23.74
CA LYS A 28 -10.03 -16.18 22.72
C LYS A 28 -10.36 -14.69 22.85
N SER A 29 -10.35 -14.17 24.07
CA SER A 29 -10.55 -12.75 24.36
C SER A 29 -9.65 -12.32 25.53
N THR A 30 -9.12 -11.11 25.44
CA THR A 30 -8.24 -10.54 26.47
C THR A 30 -8.74 -9.15 26.84
N LEU A 31 -9.00 -8.91 28.12
CA LEU A 31 -9.35 -7.60 28.65
C LEU A 31 -8.07 -6.90 29.14
N ILE A 32 -7.81 -5.70 28.64
CA ILE A 32 -6.67 -4.87 29.06
C ILE A 32 -7.20 -3.71 29.91
N VAL A 33 -6.93 -3.77 31.21
CA VAL A 33 -7.39 -2.79 32.20
C VAL A 33 -6.21 -1.99 32.74
N GLY A 34 -6.45 -0.73 33.07
CA GLY A 34 -5.45 0.14 33.65
C GLY A 34 -5.93 1.59 33.71
N THR A 35 -5.31 2.40 34.53
CA THR A 35 -5.57 3.84 34.63
C THR A 35 -5.21 4.58 33.32
N ASN A 36 -5.64 5.83 33.17
CA ASN A 36 -5.27 6.62 32.00
C ASN A 36 -3.76 6.91 32.00
N GLY A 37 -3.11 6.82 30.86
CA GLY A 37 -1.65 7.02 30.73
C GLY A 37 -0.79 5.75 30.88
N THR A 38 -1.33 4.62 31.33
CA THR A 38 -0.56 3.37 31.55
C THR A 38 -0.11 2.65 30.29
N GLY A 39 -0.40 3.19 29.10
CA GLY A 39 0.08 2.60 27.84
C GLY A 39 -0.86 1.62 27.16
N LYS A 40 -2.16 1.54 27.54
CA LYS A 40 -3.14 0.66 26.87
C LYS A 40 -3.19 0.87 25.37
N SER A 41 -3.28 2.12 24.91
CA SER A 41 -3.30 2.47 23.49
C SER A 41 -1.93 2.33 22.80
N THR A 42 -0.84 2.28 23.56
CA THR A 42 0.52 2.07 23.03
C THR A 42 0.65 0.71 22.36
N ILE A 43 -0.12 -0.29 22.79
CA ILE A 43 -0.19 -1.63 22.18
C ILE A 43 -0.65 -1.54 20.73
N LEU A 44 -1.71 -0.75 20.47
CA LEU A 44 -2.24 -0.56 19.11
C LEU A 44 -1.25 0.24 18.24
N ASP A 45 -0.60 1.26 18.80
CA ASP A 45 0.45 2.00 18.10
C ASP A 45 1.63 1.11 17.73
N ALA A 46 2.07 0.25 18.67
CA ALA A 46 3.17 -0.68 18.45
C ALA A 46 2.82 -1.72 17.38
N LEU A 47 1.62 -2.30 17.44
CA LEU A 47 1.13 -3.25 16.45
C LEU A 47 1.06 -2.62 15.04
N SER A 48 0.45 -1.45 14.95
CA SER A 48 0.34 -0.72 13.68
C SER A 48 1.72 -0.32 13.14
N PHE A 49 2.61 0.16 14.01
CA PHE A 49 3.97 0.54 13.62
C PHE A 49 4.78 -0.67 13.13
N ALA A 50 4.69 -1.83 13.81
CA ALA A 50 5.38 -3.05 13.39
C ALA A 50 4.95 -3.49 11.99
N LEU A 51 3.65 -3.49 11.69
CA LEU A 51 3.11 -3.95 10.41
C LEU A 51 3.29 -2.93 9.28
N PHE A 52 3.01 -1.63 9.54
CA PHE A 52 2.91 -0.62 8.49
C PHE A 52 3.95 0.51 8.57
N GLY A 53 4.81 0.52 9.59
CA GLY A 53 5.77 1.61 9.82
C GLY A 53 5.13 2.94 10.23
N LYS A 54 3.82 2.92 10.55
CA LYS A 54 3.01 4.06 10.98
C LYS A 54 2.25 3.68 12.25
N PRO A 55 2.20 4.56 13.26
CA PRO A 55 1.40 4.31 14.47
C PRO A 55 -0.10 4.38 14.14
N HIS A 56 -0.92 3.87 15.06
CA HIS A 56 -2.37 3.98 14.99
C HIS A 56 -2.83 5.44 15.16
N ARG A 57 -2.26 6.14 16.13
CA ARG A 57 -2.52 7.57 16.37
C ARG A 57 -1.71 8.44 15.42
N ASN A 58 -2.14 9.68 15.21
CA ASN A 58 -1.44 10.65 14.35
C ASN A 58 -0.20 11.24 15.07
N VAL A 59 0.82 10.40 15.24
CA VAL A 59 2.11 10.77 15.85
C VAL A 59 3.21 10.67 14.79
N LYS A 60 4.06 11.68 14.69
CA LYS A 60 5.21 11.66 13.79
C LYS A 60 6.20 10.56 14.20
N LYS A 61 6.86 9.91 13.23
CA LYS A 61 7.81 8.80 13.45
C LYS A 61 8.88 9.12 14.52
N GLY A 62 9.40 10.34 14.54
CA GLY A 62 10.38 10.78 15.56
C GLY A 62 9.83 10.81 16.98
N GLY A 63 8.53 11.08 17.16
CA GLY A 63 7.87 11.09 18.45
C GLY A 63 7.51 9.69 19.00
N LEU A 64 7.76 8.63 18.22
CA LEU A 64 7.57 7.25 18.69
C LEU A 64 8.71 6.75 19.57
N VAL A 65 9.88 7.38 19.50
CA VAL A 65 11.02 7.04 20.35
C VAL A 65 10.79 7.60 21.74
N ASN A 66 11.06 6.80 22.77
CA ASN A 66 11.00 7.27 24.16
C ASN A 66 11.85 8.52 24.35
N SER A 67 11.26 9.59 24.90
CA SER A 67 11.90 10.90 25.02
C SER A 67 13.06 10.91 26.01
N VAL A 68 13.03 10.02 27.01
CA VAL A 68 14.10 9.92 28.03
C VAL A 68 15.32 9.23 27.47
N ASN A 69 15.13 8.06 26.81
CA ASN A 69 16.23 7.26 26.27
C ASN A 69 16.72 7.75 24.90
N GLY A 70 15.88 8.41 24.12
CA GLY A 70 16.20 9.04 22.84
C GLY A 70 16.63 8.11 21.70
N LYS A 71 16.83 6.80 21.98
CA LYS A 71 17.38 5.80 21.05
C LYS A 71 16.88 4.38 21.36
N GLY A 72 17.22 3.44 20.47
CA GLY A 72 16.97 2.01 20.68
C GLY A 72 15.49 1.63 20.70
N CYS A 73 14.63 2.40 20.03
CA CYS A 73 13.23 2.04 19.85
C CYS A 73 13.14 0.84 18.93
N GLU A 74 12.51 -0.24 19.40
CA GLU A 74 12.36 -1.47 18.66
C GLU A 74 11.00 -2.09 18.93
N VAL A 75 10.33 -2.55 17.87
CA VAL A 75 9.04 -3.22 17.93
C VAL A 75 9.12 -4.48 17.08
N THR A 76 8.68 -5.59 17.63
CA THR A 76 8.64 -6.90 16.96
C THR A 76 7.25 -7.49 17.06
N ILE A 77 6.72 -7.99 15.94
CA ILE A 77 5.47 -8.74 15.87
C ILE A 77 5.72 -10.11 15.27
N GLU A 78 5.17 -11.13 15.90
CA GLU A 78 5.16 -12.52 15.41
C GLU A 78 3.73 -12.94 15.11
N PHE A 79 3.50 -13.54 13.94
CA PHE A 79 2.20 -13.99 13.48
C PHE A 79 2.31 -15.14 12.49
N ASP A 80 1.24 -15.92 12.35
CA ASP A 80 1.12 -16.95 11.31
C ASP A 80 0.16 -16.50 10.22
N THR A 81 0.51 -16.77 8.98
CA THR A 81 -0.38 -16.63 7.84
C THR A 81 0.00 -17.60 6.73
N ALA A 82 -0.99 -18.14 6.03
CA ALA A 82 -0.81 -19.07 4.92
C ALA A 82 0.11 -20.28 5.23
N GLY A 83 0.07 -20.79 6.48
CA GLY A 83 0.87 -21.96 6.90
C GLY A 83 2.34 -21.63 7.23
N HIS A 84 2.74 -20.36 7.21
CA HIS A 84 4.10 -19.91 7.54
C HIS A 84 4.09 -19.05 8.79
N SER A 85 5.18 -19.15 9.58
CA SER A 85 5.45 -18.26 10.71
C SER A 85 6.24 -17.05 10.24
N TRP A 86 5.78 -15.88 10.62
CA TRP A 86 6.34 -14.59 10.23
C TRP A 86 6.74 -13.77 11.45
N LYS A 87 7.87 -13.09 11.33
CA LYS A 87 8.34 -12.14 12.34
C LYS A 87 8.76 -10.87 11.64
N VAL A 88 8.19 -9.75 12.07
CA VAL A 88 8.55 -8.41 11.55
C VAL A 88 9.16 -7.60 12.68
N LEU A 89 10.37 -7.11 12.45
CA LEU A 89 11.13 -6.27 13.38
C LEU A 89 11.29 -4.88 12.78
N ARG A 90 10.94 -3.85 13.53
CA ARG A 90 11.17 -2.45 13.18
C ARG A 90 11.87 -1.71 14.29
N GLY A 91 12.83 -0.88 13.90
CA GLY A 91 13.56 -0.01 14.80
C GLY A 91 13.59 1.44 14.35
N ILE A 92 13.76 2.33 15.35
CA ILE A 92 14.04 3.74 15.13
C ILE A 92 15.26 4.07 15.99
N LYS A 93 16.31 4.66 15.38
CA LYS A 93 17.56 5.01 16.02
C LYS A 93 18.25 3.84 16.75
N PRO A 94 18.75 2.84 15.98
CA PRO A 94 18.94 2.81 14.53
C PRO A 94 17.68 2.44 13.75
N ASN A 95 17.59 2.88 12.49
CA ASN A 95 16.52 2.43 11.60
C ASN A 95 16.74 0.97 11.23
N LYS A 96 15.75 0.13 11.55
CA LYS A 96 15.72 -1.28 11.18
C LYS A 96 14.37 -1.60 10.56
N PHE A 97 14.36 -2.50 9.58
CA PHE A 97 13.16 -3.11 9.06
C PHE A 97 13.51 -4.48 8.51
N GLU A 98 13.18 -5.51 9.24
CA GLU A 98 13.54 -6.89 8.95
C GLU A 98 12.27 -7.74 8.97
N VAL A 99 12.15 -8.64 7.99
CA VAL A 99 11.05 -9.62 7.90
C VAL A 99 11.65 -11.00 7.84
N TYR A 100 11.17 -11.89 8.67
CA TYR A 100 11.59 -13.27 8.75
C TYR A 100 10.42 -14.18 8.39
N GLN A 101 10.71 -15.23 7.64
CA GLN A 101 9.80 -16.33 7.36
C GLN A 101 10.42 -17.62 7.90
N ASN A 102 9.73 -18.31 8.83
CA ASN A 102 10.22 -19.53 9.48
C ASN A 102 11.67 -19.37 9.99
N ASP A 103 11.94 -18.29 10.72
CA ASP A 103 13.22 -17.87 11.29
C ASP A 103 14.34 -17.54 10.28
N LYS A 104 14.06 -17.58 8.98
CA LYS A 104 15.00 -17.12 7.95
C LYS A 104 14.65 -15.69 7.56
N MET A 105 15.64 -14.81 7.61
CA MET A 105 15.50 -13.43 7.16
C MET A 105 15.30 -13.40 5.63
N ILE A 106 14.27 -12.70 5.19
CA ILE A 106 14.06 -12.46 3.75
C ILE A 106 15.03 -11.37 3.32
N ASP A 107 15.82 -11.65 2.28
CA ASP A 107 16.82 -10.72 1.77
C ASP A 107 16.18 -9.42 1.26
N GLN A 108 16.72 -8.31 1.73
CA GLN A 108 16.28 -6.96 1.37
C GLN A 108 17.04 -6.46 0.13
N GLN A 109 16.87 -7.10 -1.01
CA GLN A 109 17.51 -6.66 -2.26
C GLN A 109 16.95 -5.33 -2.80
N THR A 110 15.89 -4.79 -2.20
CA THR A 110 15.13 -3.66 -2.73
C THR A 110 15.01 -2.51 -1.71
N ASN A 111 14.60 -1.35 -2.21
CA ASN A 111 14.31 -0.17 -1.41
C ASN A 111 13.27 -0.49 -0.30
N VAL A 112 13.42 0.10 0.88
CA VAL A 112 12.53 -0.05 2.05
C VAL A 112 11.03 0.13 1.69
N ARG A 113 10.72 1.01 0.72
CA ARG A 113 9.34 1.25 0.27
C ARG A 113 8.76 0.04 -0.47
N ASP A 114 9.55 -0.62 -1.29
CA ASP A 114 9.11 -1.77 -2.06
C ASP A 114 9.00 -3.00 -1.17
N TYR A 115 9.86 -3.10 -0.16
CA TYR A 115 9.79 -4.13 0.87
C TYR A 115 8.54 -3.98 1.76
N GLN A 116 8.12 -2.73 2.05
CA GLN A 116 6.84 -2.47 2.73
C GLN A 116 5.65 -2.89 1.86
N LYS A 117 5.66 -2.57 0.58
CA LYS A 117 4.61 -3.02 -0.35
C LYS A 117 4.55 -4.54 -0.46
N PHE A 118 5.71 -5.21 -0.49
CA PHE A 118 5.78 -6.67 -0.47
C PHE A 118 5.10 -7.24 0.78
N LEU A 119 5.40 -6.70 1.98
CA LEU A 119 4.77 -7.11 3.23
C LEU A 119 3.24 -6.91 3.18
N GLU A 120 2.77 -5.74 2.73
CA GLU A 120 1.33 -5.43 2.68
C GLU A 120 0.57 -6.26 1.63
N GLN A 121 1.14 -6.44 0.44
CA GLN A 121 0.43 -7.07 -0.68
C GLN A 121 0.54 -8.60 -0.69
N ASN A 122 1.69 -9.15 -0.31
CA ASN A 122 1.94 -10.60 -0.44
C ASN A 122 1.74 -11.36 0.88
N ILE A 123 2.04 -10.73 2.02
CA ILE A 123 2.00 -11.41 3.32
C ILE A 123 0.72 -11.04 4.08
N LEU A 124 0.49 -9.74 4.33
CA LEU A 124 -0.66 -9.29 5.12
C LEU A 124 -1.95 -9.26 4.30
N LYS A 125 -1.86 -8.98 2.99
CA LYS A 125 -3.00 -8.73 2.10
C LYS A 125 -3.95 -7.64 2.62
N LEU A 126 -3.42 -6.72 3.39
CA LEU A 126 -4.12 -5.60 4.01
C LEU A 126 -3.21 -4.38 3.98
N ASN A 127 -3.76 -3.22 3.64
CA ASN A 127 -3.08 -1.95 3.82
C ASN A 127 -3.40 -1.33 5.19
N HIS A 128 -2.70 -0.26 5.56
CA HIS A 128 -2.88 0.43 6.84
C HIS A 128 -4.34 0.89 7.08
N LYS A 129 -5.05 1.38 6.05
CA LYS A 129 -6.45 1.83 6.19
C LYS A 129 -7.39 0.65 6.42
N SER A 130 -7.27 -0.40 5.62
CA SER A 130 -8.09 -1.61 5.73
C SER A 130 -7.88 -2.29 7.07
N PHE A 131 -6.64 -2.36 7.56
CA PHE A 131 -6.34 -2.88 8.89
C PHE A 131 -7.09 -2.13 10.01
N HIS A 132 -7.12 -0.79 9.94
CA HIS A 132 -7.83 0.03 10.93
C HIS A 132 -9.36 0.01 10.79
N GLN A 133 -9.88 -0.47 9.68
CA GLN A 133 -11.32 -0.64 9.48
C GLN A 133 -11.80 -2.05 9.89
N ILE A 134 -10.93 -3.04 9.84
CA ILE A 134 -11.30 -4.45 10.04
C ILE A 134 -10.83 -4.96 11.40
N VAL A 135 -9.59 -4.62 11.81
CA VAL A 135 -8.94 -5.19 13.00
C VAL A 135 -9.05 -4.28 14.21
N VAL A 136 -8.93 -2.96 14.02
CA VAL A 136 -8.95 -1.98 15.12
C VAL A 136 -10.27 -1.23 15.12
N LEU A 137 -11.23 -1.67 15.91
CA LEU A 137 -12.57 -1.10 15.99
C LEU A 137 -12.76 -0.27 17.26
N GLY A 138 -13.56 0.80 17.17
CA GLY A 138 -14.01 1.57 18.34
C GLY A 138 -12.97 2.49 18.99
N SER A 139 -11.87 2.81 18.32
CA SER A 139 -10.91 3.82 18.79
C SER A 139 -11.38 5.26 18.47
N SER A 140 -10.78 6.27 19.12
CA SER A 140 -11.10 7.69 18.89
C SER A 140 -10.82 8.18 17.46
N SER A 141 -10.00 7.46 16.70
CA SER A 141 -9.68 7.73 15.29
C SER A 141 -10.44 6.84 14.31
N PHE A 142 -11.32 5.97 14.81
CA PHE A 142 -12.12 5.09 13.97
C PHE A 142 -13.23 5.88 13.26
N ILE A 143 -13.23 5.81 11.92
CA ILE A 143 -14.31 6.35 11.08
C ILE A 143 -15.16 5.15 10.62
N PRO A 144 -16.46 5.07 10.96
CA PRO A 144 -17.32 3.99 10.51
C PRO A 144 -17.28 3.82 8.99
N PHE A 145 -17.31 2.59 8.50
CA PHE A 145 -17.17 2.26 7.08
C PHE A 145 -18.12 3.08 6.19
N MET A 146 -19.36 3.30 6.63
CA MET A 146 -20.35 4.06 5.86
C MET A 146 -20.04 5.56 5.76
N GLN A 147 -19.22 6.10 6.67
CA GLN A 147 -18.79 7.51 6.66
C GLN A 147 -17.51 7.73 5.85
N LEU A 148 -16.84 6.66 5.44
CA LEU A 148 -15.70 6.76 4.53
C LEU A 148 -16.13 7.33 3.18
N LYS A 149 -15.19 8.01 2.51
CA LYS A 149 -15.40 8.44 1.11
C LYS A 149 -15.56 7.21 0.20
N ALA A 150 -16.31 7.36 -0.89
CA ALA A 150 -16.63 6.24 -1.78
C ALA A 150 -15.39 5.47 -2.30
N TRP A 151 -14.30 6.16 -2.59
CA TRP A 151 -13.06 5.54 -3.05
C TRP A 151 -12.31 4.80 -1.91
N ASP A 152 -12.31 5.32 -0.67
CA ASP A 152 -11.74 4.63 0.49
C ASP A 152 -12.54 3.35 0.83
N ARG A 153 -13.87 3.38 0.72
CA ARG A 153 -14.71 2.18 0.90
C ARG A 153 -14.38 1.10 -0.13
N ARG A 154 -14.17 1.52 -1.38
CA ARG A 154 -13.79 0.58 -2.45
C ARG A 154 -12.43 -0.07 -2.15
N ASP A 155 -11.43 0.71 -1.75
CA ASP A 155 -10.11 0.19 -1.39
C ASP A 155 -10.20 -0.86 -0.26
N VAL A 156 -10.99 -0.58 0.79
CA VAL A 156 -11.20 -1.54 1.89
C VAL A 156 -11.86 -2.83 1.41
N ILE A 157 -12.87 -2.73 0.53
CA ILE A 157 -13.54 -3.91 -0.04
C ILE A 157 -12.59 -4.70 -0.95
N GLU A 158 -11.82 -4.02 -1.80
CA GLU A 158 -10.86 -4.65 -2.70
C GLU A 158 -9.79 -5.42 -1.92
N ASP A 159 -9.28 -4.86 -0.82
CA ASP A 159 -8.33 -5.54 0.05
C ASP A 159 -8.97 -6.74 0.78
N LEU A 160 -10.16 -6.56 1.36
CA LEU A 160 -10.85 -7.61 2.10
C LEU A 160 -11.18 -8.83 1.24
N LEU A 161 -11.58 -8.59 -0.02
CA LEU A 161 -11.95 -9.64 -0.97
C LEU A 161 -10.76 -10.14 -1.81
N ASP A 162 -9.55 -9.58 -1.62
CA ASP A 162 -8.35 -9.86 -2.44
C ASP A 162 -8.60 -9.69 -3.96
N ILE A 163 -9.42 -8.70 -4.34
CA ILE A 163 -9.81 -8.42 -5.73
C ILE A 163 -9.11 -7.20 -6.35
N SER A 164 -8.06 -6.71 -5.70
CA SER A 164 -7.25 -5.57 -6.19
C SER A 164 -6.65 -5.80 -7.59
N VAL A 165 -6.58 -7.05 -8.04
CA VAL A 165 -6.15 -7.44 -9.39
C VAL A 165 -7.00 -6.77 -10.46
N PHE A 166 -8.32 -6.63 -10.27
CA PHE A 166 -9.21 -6.00 -11.24
C PHE A 166 -8.95 -4.50 -11.39
N SER A 167 -8.64 -3.80 -10.30
CA SER A 167 -8.23 -2.39 -10.36
C SER A 167 -6.91 -2.21 -11.10
N LYS A 168 -5.93 -3.10 -10.91
CA LYS A 168 -4.67 -3.11 -11.68
C LYS A 168 -4.91 -3.38 -13.16
N MET A 169 -5.76 -4.36 -13.48
CA MET A 169 -6.16 -4.66 -14.86
C MET A 169 -6.84 -3.47 -15.53
N LYS A 170 -7.78 -2.80 -14.84
CA LYS A 170 -8.45 -1.59 -15.34
C LYS A 170 -7.47 -0.47 -15.63
N ALA A 171 -6.48 -0.25 -14.75
CA ALA A 171 -5.44 0.76 -14.98
C ALA A 171 -4.60 0.44 -16.22
N ALA A 172 -4.18 -0.81 -16.39
CA ALA A 172 -3.42 -1.26 -17.56
C ALA A 172 -4.24 -1.12 -18.86
N LEU A 173 -5.51 -1.49 -18.84
CA LEU A 173 -6.42 -1.34 -19.98
C LEU A 173 -6.64 0.13 -20.35
N LYS A 174 -6.73 1.03 -19.37
CA LYS A 174 -6.86 2.47 -19.62
C LYS A 174 -5.68 3.01 -20.41
N ILE A 175 -4.45 2.61 -20.07
CA ILE A 175 -3.23 3.02 -20.77
C ILE A 175 -3.24 2.48 -22.20
N ARG A 176 -3.49 1.18 -22.37
CA ARG A 176 -3.55 0.55 -23.71
C ARG A 176 -4.63 1.17 -24.60
N ASN A 177 -5.80 1.45 -24.03
CA ASN A 177 -6.89 2.08 -24.78
C ASN A 177 -6.55 3.52 -25.21
N ALA A 178 -5.86 4.28 -24.36
CA ALA A 178 -5.38 5.63 -24.73
C ALA A 178 -4.37 5.55 -25.89
N GLN A 179 -3.41 4.65 -25.83
CA GLN A 179 -2.43 4.42 -26.91
C GLN A 179 -3.09 4.00 -28.23
N ALA A 180 -4.05 3.07 -28.15
CA ALA A 180 -4.79 2.61 -29.34
C ALA A 180 -5.62 3.74 -29.96
N LYS A 181 -6.27 4.57 -29.16
CA LYS A 181 -7.01 5.75 -29.64
C LYS A 181 -6.10 6.78 -30.32
N GLU A 182 -4.93 7.03 -29.75
CA GLU A 182 -3.95 7.94 -30.33
C GLU A 182 -3.43 7.39 -31.67
N TRP A 183 -3.08 6.11 -31.73
CA TRP A 183 -2.65 5.47 -32.96
C TRP A 183 -3.74 5.52 -34.05
N ALA A 184 -5.01 5.22 -33.70
CA ALA A 184 -6.12 5.31 -34.64
C ALA A 184 -6.33 6.73 -35.17
N LYS A 185 -6.21 7.75 -34.29
CA LYS A 185 -6.30 9.16 -34.68
C LYS A 185 -5.19 9.54 -35.67
N ASN A 186 -3.94 9.17 -35.36
CA ASN A 186 -2.78 9.48 -36.21
C ASN A 186 -2.90 8.78 -37.57
N SER A 187 -3.36 7.55 -37.61
CA SER A 187 -3.62 6.81 -38.86
C SER A 187 -4.73 7.46 -39.69
N GLN A 188 -5.79 7.94 -39.03
CA GLN A 188 -6.87 8.65 -39.71
C GLN A 188 -6.39 9.98 -40.36
N VAL A 189 -5.58 10.73 -39.63
CA VAL A 189 -4.98 11.98 -40.13
C VAL A 189 -4.07 11.66 -41.33
N ALA A 190 -3.23 10.63 -41.23
CA ALA A 190 -2.35 10.24 -42.35
C ALA A 190 -3.15 9.84 -43.59
N LEU A 191 -4.25 9.09 -43.40
CA LEU A 191 -5.16 8.72 -44.52
C LEU A 191 -5.80 9.95 -45.17
N THR A 192 -6.26 10.90 -44.36
CA THR A 192 -6.86 12.15 -44.88
C THR A 192 -5.85 12.92 -45.71
N ASN A 193 -4.64 13.15 -45.17
CA ASN A 193 -3.56 13.84 -45.86
C ASN A 193 -3.16 13.17 -47.19
N GLN A 194 -3.18 11.84 -47.22
CA GLN A 194 -2.91 11.11 -48.48
C GLN A 194 -4.03 11.26 -49.52
N LYS A 195 -5.30 11.20 -49.07
CA LYS A 195 -6.44 11.44 -49.95
C LYS A 195 -6.39 12.86 -50.58
N ASP A 196 -6.08 13.86 -49.78
CA ASP A 196 -5.99 15.24 -50.24
C ASP A 196 -4.84 15.41 -51.25
N LYS A 197 -3.70 14.76 -51.03
CA LYS A 197 -2.59 14.73 -51.99
C LYS A 197 -2.99 14.08 -53.33
N ILE A 198 -3.70 12.96 -53.27
CA ILE A 198 -4.17 12.27 -54.48
C ILE A 198 -5.16 13.16 -55.25
N GLU A 199 -6.07 13.82 -54.57
CA GLU A 199 -7.05 14.72 -55.20
C GLU A 199 -6.35 15.92 -55.86
N TYR A 200 -5.36 16.51 -55.17
CA TYR A 200 -4.56 17.57 -55.74
C TYR A 200 -3.80 17.14 -56.98
N GLN A 201 -3.16 15.99 -56.98
CA GLN A 201 -2.45 15.44 -58.11
C GLN A 201 -3.39 15.15 -59.32
N LYS A 202 -4.58 14.61 -59.03
CA LYS A 202 -5.59 14.41 -60.08
C LYS A 202 -6.03 15.70 -60.75
N LYS A 203 -6.29 16.76 -59.96
CA LYS A 203 -6.63 18.09 -60.49
C LYS A 203 -5.49 18.67 -61.33
N HIS A 204 -4.27 18.46 -60.92
CA HIS A 204 -3.10 18.94 -61.68
C HIS A 204 -2.92 18.19 -63.01
N ILE A 205 -3.12 16.87 -63.02
CA ILE A 205 -3.09 16.05 -64.25
C ILE A 205 -4.15 16.53 -65.23
N ASN A 206 -5.38 16.69 -64.79
CA ASN A 206 -6.48 17.16 -65.66
C ASN A 206 -6.18 18.54 -66.27
N GLN A 207 -5.60 19.45 -65.50
CA GLN A 207 -5.20 20.76 -66.02
C GLN A 207 -4.08 20.70 -67.09
N LEU A 208 -3.18 19.74 -66.99
CA LEU A 208 -2.14 19.49 -68.00
C LEU A 208 -2.70 18.84 -69.27
N GLU A 209 -3.68 17.96 -69.15
CA GLU A 209 -4.37 17.33 -70.28
C GLU A 209 -5.19 18.35 -71.05
N ASP A 210 -5.95 19.21 -70.35
CA ASP A 210 -6.70 20.32 -71.01
C ASP A 210 -5.80 21.28 -71.78
N ARG A 211 -4.60 21.58 -71.26
CA ARG A 211 -3.63 22.37 -71.95
C ARG A 211 -3.06 21.76 -73.23
N LYS A 212 -2.97 20.39 -73.29
CA LYS A 212 -2.50 19.68 -74.44
C LYS A 212 -3.57 19.57 -75.54
N SER A 213 -4.85 19.65 -75.19
CA SER A 213 -5.95 19.59 -76.17
C SER A 213 -6.25 20.92 -76.87
N VAL A 214 -5.56 22.01 -76.48
CA VAL A 214 -5.74 23.35 -77.03
C VAL A 214 -4.58 23.76 -78.03
N VAL A 215 -3.64 22.86 -78.30
CA VAL A 215 -2.58 22.97 -79.27
C VAL A 215 -2.88 21.99 -80.40
#